data_d5ad1fc98e6774510386e63d4a55e6a6
#
_entry.id   d5ad1fc98e6774510386e63d4a55e6a6
#
_cell.length_a   1.000
_cell.length_b   1.000
_cell.length_c   1.000
_cell.angle_alpha   90.00
_cell.angle_beta   90.00
_cell.angle_gamma   90.00
#
_symmetry.space_group_name_H-M   'P 1'
#
loop_
_entity.id
_entity.type
_entity.pdbx_description
1 polymer ?
#
loop_
_entity_poly.entity_id
_entity_poly.type
_entity_poly.pdbx_seq_one_letter_code
_entity_poly.pdbx_strand_id
1 'polypeptide(L)'
;LRLWRAPDHTRLVFDTSGPVEHHLFLLQDPHRIVIDIEDARVQGSLPELDTNGSLLAAVRTGKSESGSLRVVLDLKGETKPRSFALKPAGEYGHRLVVDLYDAKALDEEVKPSVPAPEKTLPRKPETRDLIVAIDAGHGGEDPGAVGRRYRTREKDVTLAIAQELAKLVAQTPGMRPMLIRNGDYYVGLRERFSKARRQRADVFVSIHADAVPGRQAHGSSVYALSERGASNAMARQLADKENASDLIGGVSINDKDDMLAKVLLDLSHNRTIQD
;
A
#
# COMPACT_ATOMS: atom_id res chain seq x y z
N LEU A 1 -10.81 12.18 9.13
CA LEU A 1 -9.35 12.01 9.17
C LEU A 1 -9.03 10.61 9.68
N ARG A 2 -8.15 9.92 8.98
CA ARG A 2 -7.69 8.56 9.31
C ARG A 2 -6.18 8.48 9.25
N LEU A 3 -5.57 7.58 10.02
CA LEU A 3 -4.12 7.39 10.10
C LEU A 3 -3.78 5.91 9.97
N TRP A 4 -2.79 5.61 9.14
CA TRP A 4 -2.17 4.28 9.03
C TRP A 4 -0.66 4.36 9.14
N ARG A 5 -0.08 3.32 9.69
CA ARG A 5 1.36 3.19 9.91
C ARG A 5 1.90 2.05 9.09
N ALA A 6 2.75 2.39 8.14
CA ALA A 6 3.59 1.43 7.41
C ALA A 6 5.01 1.48 7.99
N PRO A 7 5.85 0.47 7.75
CA PRO A 7 7.22 0.45 8.25
C PRO A 7 8.08 1.62 7.78
N ASP A 8 7.80 2.16 6.59
CA ASP A 8 8.56 3.19 5.89
C ASP A 8 7.89 4.57 5.93
N HIS A 9 6.59 4.64 6.24
CA HIS A 9 5.86 5.91 6.27
C HIS A 9 4.63 5.90 7.18
N THR A 10 4.14 7.09 7.49
CA THR A 10 2.85 7.30 8.14
C THR A 10 1.92 7.97 7.14
N ARG A 11 0.76 7.37 6.86
CA ARG A 11 -0.26 7.91 5.95
C ARG A 11 -1.38 8.57 6.72
N LEU A 12 -1.70 9.81 6.37
CA LEU A 12 -2.90 10.51 6.81
C LEU A 12 -3.86 10.69 5.63
N VAL A 13 -5.14 10.50 5.89
CA VAL A 13 -6.19 10.68 4.89
C VAL A 13 -7.28 11.57 5.41
N PHE A 14 -7.51 12.65 4.71
CA PHE A 14 -8.58 13.61 4.97
C PHE A 14 -9.70 13.33 3.98
N ASP A 15 -10.87 12.94 4.47
CA ASP A 15 -12.08 12.82 3.64
C ASP A 15 -12.59 14.23 3.35
N THR A 16 -12.89 14.53 2.11
CA THR A 16 -13.35 15.83 1.65
C THR A 16 -14.69 15.71 0.91
N SER A 17 -15.53 16.75 0.99
CA SER A 17 -16.84 16.76 0.32
C SER A 17 -16.74 16.98 -1.19
N GLY A 18 -15.61 17.45 -1.68
CA GLY A 18 -15.32 17.73 -3.09
C GLY A 18 -13.83 17.68 -3.37
N PRO A 19 -13.42 17.91 -4.62
CA PRO A 19 -12.02 18.10 -4.96
C PRO A 19 -11.45 19.28 -4.19
N VAL A 20 -10.21 19.20 -3.77
CA VAL A 20 -9.53 20.27 -3.01
C VAL A 20 -8.21 20.64 -3.68
N GLU A 21 -7.92 21.94 -3.69
CA GLU A 21 -6.59 22.45 -3.95
C GLU A 21 -5.88 22.70 -2.63
N HIS A 22 -4.60 22.36 -2.58
CA HIS A 22 -3.84 22.49 -1.34
C HIS A 22 -2.39 22.87 -1.61
N HIS A 23 -1.81 23.59 -0.66
CA HIS A 23 -0.40 23.95 -0.62
C HIS A 23 0.22 23.34 0.63
N LEU A 24 1.32 22.62 0.45
CA LEU A 24 2.05 21.98 1.53
C LEU A 24 3.46 22.58 1.64
N PHE A 25 3.85 22.94 2.85
CA PHE A 25 5.21 23.41 3.14
C PHE A 25 5.69 22.91 4.50
N LEU A 26 7.01 22.83 4.64
CA LEU A 26 7.66 22.37 5.86
C LEU A 26 8.15 23.56 6.68
N LEU A 27 8.04 23.42 8.01
CA LEU A 27 8.68 24.31 8.98
C LEU A 27 9.64 23.47 9.82
N GLN A 28 10.78 24.07 10.13
CA GLN A 28 11.79 23.50 11.03
C GLN A 28 11.72 24.23 12.39
N ASP A 29 12.23 23.58 13.42
CA ASP A 29 12.36 24.13 14.76
C ASP A 29 11.07 24.66 15.41
N PRO A 30 10.11 23.83 15.79
CA PRO A 30 10.05 22.37 15.67
C PRO A 30 9.58 21.90 14.29
N HIS A 31 9.89 20.64 13.94
CA HIS A 31 9.46 20.04 12.67
C HIS A 31 7.94 20.00 12.54
N ARG A 32 7.43 20.62 11.49
CA ARG A 32 5.99 20.71 11.21
C ARG A 32 5.75 20.67 9.71
N ILE A 33 4.63 20.11 9.32
CA ILE A 33 4.06 20.27 7.99
C ILE A 33 2.83 21.14 8.11
N VAL A 34 2.76 22.15 7.28
CA VAL A 34 1.59 23.03 7.17
C VAL A 34 0.93 22.76 5.83
N ILE A 35 -0.37 22.56 5.85
CA ILE A 35 -1.19 22.31 4.67
C ILE A 35 -2.30 23.34 4.66
N ASP A 36 -2.28 24.24 3.69
CA ASP A 36 -3.35 25.19 3.44
C ASP A 36 -4.28 24.61 2.37
N ILE A 37 -5.55 24.44 2.71
CA ILE A 37 -6.57 23.87 1.85
C ILE A 37 -7.57 24.95 1.50
N GLU A 38 -7.70 25.26 0.22
CA GLU A 38 -8.58 26.32 -0.28
C GLU A 38 -10.06 25.91 -0.14
N ASP A 39 -10.91 26.90 0.10
CA ASP A 39 -12.36 26.77 0.20
C ASP A 39 -12.86 25.64 1.12
N ALA A 40 -12.05 25.27 2.10
CA ALA A 40 -12.31 24.15 3.00
C ALA A 40 -12.59 24.65 4.44
N ARG A 41 -13.34 23.81 5.16
CA ARG A 41 -13.59 23.97 6.59
C ARG A 41 -13.70 22.60 7.26
N VAL A 42 -13.31 22.51 8.51
CA VAL A 42 -13.51 21.28 9.29
C VAL A 42 -15.00 21.14 9.61
N GLN A 43 -15.55 19.98 9.31
CA GLN A 43 -16.92 19.61 9.71
C GLN A 43 -16.86 18.78 11.00
N GLY A 44 -17.32 19.34 12.09
CA GLY A 44 -17.22 18.71 13.41
C GLY A 44 -15.87 18.91 14.06
N SER A 45 -15.47 17.97 14.93
CA SER A 45 -14.15 17.91 15.57
C SER A 45 -13.25 16.90 14.89
N LEU A 46 -11.94 17.14 14.92
CA LEU A 46 -10.99 16.11 14.50
C LEU A 46 -11.08 14.89 15.42
N PRO A 47 -11.05 13.67 14.87
CA PRO A 47 -10.99 12.48 15.70
C PRO A 47 -9.68 12.44 16.48
N GLU A 48 -9.72 11.83 17.65
CA GLU A 48 -8.52 11.49 18.39
C GLU A 48 -7.73 10.43 17.59
N LEU A 49 -6.47 10.72 17.31
CA LEU A 49 -5.58 9.84 16.55
C LEU A 49 -4.60 9.14 17.50
N ASP A 50 -4.50 7.83 17.39
CA ASP A 50 -3.40 7.12 18.02
C ASP A 50 -2.11 7.41 17.24
N THR A 51 -1.26 8.27 17.79
CA THR A 51 0.02 8.66 17.19
C THR A 51 1.20 7.81 17.65
N ASN A 52 0.97 6.77 18.47
CA ASN A 52 2.04 5.88 18.92
C ASN A 52 2.66 5.14 17.72
N GLY A 53 3.98 5.09 17.66
CA GLY A 53 4.69 4.43 16.57
C GLY A 53 4.53 5.10 15.18
N SER A 54 3.97 6.32 15.11
CA SER A 54 3.92 7.12 13.89
C SER A 54 4.92 8.26 13.94
N LEU A 55 5.20 8.86 12.78
CA LEU A 55 6.02 10.08 12.66
C LEU A 55 5.28 11.35 13.12
N LEU A 56 3.97 11.24 13.31
CA LEU A 56 3.08 12.31 13.74
C LEU A 56 3.08 12.44 15.28
N ALA A 57 3.19 13.66 15.78
CA ALA A 57 2.98 13.98 17.20
C ALA A 57 1.55 14.48 17.47
N ALA A 58 1.06 15.42 16.65
CA ALA A 58 -0.28 15.98 16.78
C ALA A 58 -0.78 16.55 15.45
N VAL A 59 -2.11 16.74 15.35
CA VAL A 59 -2.76 17.48 14.28
C VAL A 59 -3.54 18.65 14.86
N ARG A 60 -3.33 19.81 14.31
CA ARG A 60 -4.03 21.04 14.69
C ARG A 60 -4.64 21.69 13.47
N THR A 61 -5.73 22.41 13.63
CA THR A 61 -6.37 23.16 12.56
C THR A 61 -6.57 24.61 12.95
N GLY A 62 -6.57 25.48 11.96
CA GLY A 62 -6.78 26.91 12.10
C GLY A 62 -7.18 27.54 10.77
N LYS A 63 -7.17 28.86 10.71
CA LYS A 63 -7.31 29.59 9.47
C LYS A 63 -5.97 30.20 9.09
N SER A 64 -5.66 30.19 7.79
CA SER A 64 -4.52 30.93 7.25
C SER A 64 -4.86 32.44 7.16
N GLU A 65 -3.87 33.26 6.89
CA GLU A 65 -4.07 34.69 6.64
C GLU A 65 -4.97 34.95 5.42
N SER A 66 -4.95 34.06 4.43
CA SER A 66 -5.84 34.13 3.24
C SER A 66 -7.25 33.61 3.52
N GLY A 67 -7.53 33.09 4.72
CA GLY A 67 -8.83 32.53 5.10
C GLY A 67 -9.02 31.07 4.77
N SER A 68 -8.05 30.42 4.13
CA SER A 68 -8.05 28.98 3.84
C SER A 68 -7.98 28.15 5.12
N LEU A 69 -8.45 26.92 5.09
CA LEU A 69 -8.24 25.97 6.19
C LEU A 69 -6.76 25.60 6.30
N ARG A 70 -6.15 25.90 7.44
CA ARG A 70 -4.80 25.51 7.75
C ARG A 70 -4.80 24.26 8.63
N VAL A 71 -4.14 23.21 8.15
CA VAL A 71 -3.86 22.00 8.92
C VAL A 71 -2.37 21.97 9.24
N VAL A 72 -2.04 21.79 10.52
CA VAL A 72 -0.66 21.69 10.99
C VAL A 72 -0.42 20.31 11.56
N LEU A 73 0.54 19.60 10.99
CA LEU A 73 1.02 18.32 11.47
C LEU A 73 2.29 18.57 12.27
N ASP A 74 2.22 18.39 13.57
CA ASP A 74 3.40 18.41 14.44
C ASP A 74 4.12 17.05 14.30
N LEU A 75 5.42 17.07 14.06
CA LEU A 75 6.19 15.88 13.75
C LEU A 75 7.16 15.52 14.88
N LYS A 76 7.46 14.23 15.00
CA LYS A 76 8.46 13.71 15.96
C LYS A 76 9.90 13.82 15.46
N GLY A 77 10.08 14.11 14.17
CA GLY A 77 11.39 14.25 13.55
C GLY A 77 11.30 14.74 12.10
N GLU A 78 12.42 14.78 11.43
CA GLU A 78 12.50 15.18 10.03
C GLU A 78 11.80 14.17 9.11
N THR A 79 10.94 14.67 8.23
CA THR A 79 10.15 13.85 7.29
C THR A 79 10.21 14.41 5.89
N LYS A 80 10.03 13.55 4.89
CA LYS A 80 9.82 13.92 3.50
C LYS A 80 8.34 13.66 3.16
N PRO A 81 7.48 14.69 3.13
CA PRO A 81 6.06 14.51 2.84
C PRO A 81 5.81 14.32 1.35
N ARG A 82 4.77 13.55 1.04
CA ARG A 82 4.11 13.54 -0.27
C ARG A 82 2.62 13.74 -0.05
N SER A 83 2.01 14.63 -0.85
CA SER A 83 0.56 14.85 -0.79
C SER A 83 -0.06 14.78 -2.17
N PHE A 84 -1.27 14.25 -2.23
CA PHE A 84 -2.05 14.15 -3.47
C PHE A 84 -3.54 14.02 -3.16
N ALA A 85 -4.37 14.51 -4.09
CA ALA A 85 -5.81 14.37 -4.01
C ALA A 85 -6.27 13.13 -4.77
N LEU A 86 -7.25 12.42 -4.19
CA LEU A 86 -7.89 11.26 -4.80
C LEU A 86 -9.33 11.58 -5.17
N LYS A 87 -9.74 11.11 -6.34
CA LYS A 87 -11.13 11.11 -6.80
C LYS A 87 -11.95 10.06 -6.05
N PRO A 88 -13.27 10.14 -6.05
CA PRO A 88 -14.13 9.09 -5.48
C PRO A 88 -13.81 7.71 -6.10
N ALA A 89 -13.72 6.70 -5.24
CA ALA A 89 -13.52 5.32 -5.65
C ALA A 89 -14.16 4.36 -4.64
N GLY A 90 -14.92 3.37 -5.12
CA GLY A 90 -15.66 2.45 -4.27
C GLY A 90 -16.68 3.17 -3.37
N GLU A 91 -16.58 2.96 -2.07
CA GLU A 91 -17.43 3.62 -1.05
C GLU A 91 -16.86 4.98 -0.59
N TYR A 92 -15.67 5.36 -1.08
CA TYR A 92 -14.98 6.56 -0.64
C TYR A 92 -15.25 7.75 -1.57
N GLY A 93 -15.48 8.91 -0.97
CA GLY A 93 -15.56 10.21 -1.66
C GLY A 93 -14.18 10.75 -2.05
N HIS A 94 -14.12 12.06 -2.25
CA HIS A 94 -12.86 12.76 -2.45
C HIS A 94 -11.98 12.67 -1.19
N ARG A 95 -10.67 12.57 -1.36
CA ARG A 95 -9.70 12.44 -0.25
C ARG A 95 -8.44 13.23 -0.56
N LEU A 96 -7.88 13.86 0.45
CA LEU A 96 -6.52 14.35 0.43
C LEU A 96 -5.65 13.38 1.24
N VAL A 97 -4.64 12.83 0.60
CA VAL A 97 -3.67 11.90 1.22
C VAL A 97 -2.38 12.65 1.50
N VAL A 98 -1.80 12.39 2.66
CA VAL A 98 -0.49 12.91 3.05
C VAL A 98 0.34 11.76 3.61
N ASP A 99 1.37 11.39 2.90
CA ASP A 99 2.35 10.37 3.30
C ASP A 99 3.57 11.05 3.90
N LEU A 100 3.93 10.66 5.10
CA LEU A 100 5.09 11.14 5.84
C LEU A 100 6.16 10.04 5.83
N TYR A 101 7.20 10.21 5.02
CA TYR A 101 8.33 9.28 4.99
C TYR A 101 9.39 9.70 5.99
N ASP A 102 10.00 8.74 6.68
CA ASP A 102 11.18 9.00 7.49
C ASP A 102 12.34 9.44 6.58
N ALA A 103 12.87 10.63 6.82
CA ALA A 103 13.97 11.16 6.01
C ALA A 103 15.21 10.25 6.04
N LYS A 104 15.48 9.61 7.19
CA LYS A 104 16.60 8.69 7.37
C LYS A 104 16.40 7.37 6.65
N ALA A 105 15.19 6.81 6.66
CA ALA A 105 14.89 5.55 5.99
C ALA A 105 15.01 5.67 4.46
N LEU A 106 14.62 6.81 3.89
CA LEU A 106 14.75 7.06 2.45
C LEU A 106 16.21 7.18 1.99
N ASP A 107 17.09 7.73 2.81
CA ASP A 107 18.51 7.89 2.46
C ASP A 107 19.27 6.55 2.55
N GLU A 108 18.76 5.56 3.31
CA GLU A 108 19.27 4.19 3.34
C GLU A 108 18.79 3.36 2.13
N GLU A 109 17.59 3.58 1.60
CA GLU A 109 17.08 2.90 0.41
C GLU A 109 17.75 3.35 -0.90
N VAL A 110 18.33 4.54 -0.95
CA VAL A 110 18.98 5.12 -2.16
C VAL A 110 20.39 4.58 -2.40
N LYS A 111 20.97 3.81 -1.49
CA LYS A 111 22.21 3.09 -1.80
C LYS A 111 21.86 1.88 -2.68
N PRO A 112 22.10 1.92 -4.01
CA PRO A 112 21.93 0.74 -4.83
C PRO A 112 23.00 -0.27 -4.39
N SER A 113 22.62 -1.23 -3.57
CA SER A 113 23.43 -2.43 -3.38
C SER A 113 23.26 -3.34 -4.62
N VAL A 114 23.67 -2.83 -5.77
CA VAL A 114 24.03 -3.69 -6.89
C VAL A 114 25.50 -4.02 -6.67
N PRO A 115 25.86 -5.22 -6.19
CA PRO A 115 27.23 -5.65 -6.28
C PRO A 115 27.55 -5.68 -7.78
N ALA A 116 28.60 -4.96 -8.19
CA ALA A 116 29.15 -5.14 -9.52
C ALA A 116 29.34 -6.64 -9.78
N PRO A 117 29.14 -7.13 -11.03
CA PRO A 117 29.33 -8.53 -11.34
C PRO A 117 30.80 -8.90 -11.09
N GLU A 118 31.10 -9.36 -9.90
CA GLU A 118 32.34 -10.06 -9.63
C GLU A 118 32.34 -11.31 -10.52
N LYS A 119 33.31 -11.42 -11.39
CA LYS A 119 33.63 -12.64 -12.11
C LYS A 119 34.05 -13.70 -11.08
N THR A 120 33.11 -14.34 -10.46
CA THR A 120 33.36 -15.45 -9.56
C THR A 120 33.43 -16.72 -10.37
N LEU A 121 34.57 -17.43 -10.20
CA LEU A 121 34.76 -18.84 -10.53
C LEU A 121 33.55 -19.67 -10.06
N PRO A 122 33.23 -20.82 -10.73
CA PRO A 122 32.04 -21.60 -10.40
C PRO A 122 32.15 -22.11 -8.96
N ARG A 123 31.46 -21.45 -8.04
CA ARG A 123 31.20 -21.97 -6.70
C ARG A 123 30.19 -23.14 -6.84
N LYS A 124 30.47 -24.22 -6.13
CA LYS A 124 29.47 -25.27 -5.87
C LYS A 124 28.14 -24.60 -5.52
N PRO A 125 27.00 -25.04 -6.07
CA PRO A 125 25.71 -24.46 -5.71
C PRO A 125 25.48 -24.68 -4.20
N GLU A 126 25.70 -23.63 -3.41
CA GLU A 126 25.16 -23.59 -2.06
C GLU A 126 23.64 -23.54 -2.24
N THR A 127 22.96 -24.60 -1.84
CA THR A 127 21.49 -24.66 -1.86
C THR A 127 20.99 -23.62 -0.86
N ARG A 128 20.63 -22.43 -1.35
CA ARG A 128 19.96 -21.43 -0.51
C ARG A 128 18.50 -21.82 -0.31
N ASP A 129 17.91 -21.38 0.79
CA ASP A 129 16.49 -21.53 1.01
C ASP A 129 15.66 -20.85 -0.08
N LEU A 130 14.56 -21.49 -0.46
CA LEU A 130 13.55 -20.89 -1.32
C LEU A 130 12.83 -19.78 -0.56
N ILE A 131 12.81 -18.58 -1.13
CA ILE A 131 12.13 -17.44 -0.54
C ILE A 131 10.71 -17.38 -1.08
N VAL A 132 9.74 -17.55 -0.19
CA VAL A 132 8.32 -17.47 -0.50
C VAL A 132 7.80 -16.09 -0.09
N ALA A 133 7.55 -15.22 -1.06
CA ALA A 133 6.86 -13.96 -0.81
C ALA A 133 5.37 -14.21 -0.64
N ILE A 134 4.83 -13.81 0.51
CA ILE A 134 3.44 -14.00 0.88
C ILE A 134 2.79 -12.62 0.93
N ASP A 135 1.86 -12.40 0.02
CA ASP A 135 1.15 -11.16 -0.15
C ASP A 135 -0.27 -11.27 0.41
N ALA A 136 -0.53 -10.59 1.50
CA ALA A 136 -1.88 -10.40 2.01
C ALA A 136 -2.56 -9.28 1.24
N GLY A 137 -3.58 -9.57 0.43
CA GLY A 137 -4.33 -8.59 -0.35
C GLY A 137 -4.88 -7.46 0.51
N HIS A 138 -5.10 -6.29 -0.10
CA HIS A 138 -5.66 -5.10 0.55
C HIS A 138 -4.79 -4.54 1.68
N GLY A 139 -5.39 -3.79 2.62
CA GLY A 139 -4.72 -3.22 3.78
C GLY A 139 -4.93 -1.71 3.91
N GLY A 140 -4.75 -1.17 5.12
CA GLY A 140 -4.93 0.25 5.39
C GLY A 140 -6.30 0.76 4.97
N GLU A 141 -6.34 1.71 4.04
CA GLU A 141 -7.58 2.28 3.50
C GLU A 141 -8.43 1.30 2.72
N ASP A 142 -7.79 0.35 2.05
CA ASP A 142 -8.52 -0.62 1.24
C ASP A 142 -8.96 -1.81 2.12
N PRO A 143 -10.25 -1.91 2.46
CA PRO A 143 -10.76 -3.01 3.27
C PRO A 143 -10.90 -4.31 2.49
N GLY A 144 -10.84 -4.27 1.14
CA GLY A 144 -11.30 -5.36 0.29
C GLY A 144 -12.81 -5.59 0.42
N ALA A 145 -13.25 -6.81 0.23
CA ALA A 145 -14.65 -7.20 0.46
C ALA A 145 -15.04 -7.08 1.95
N VAL A 146 -16.27 -6.62 2.19
CA VAL A 146 -16.80 -6.47 3.56
C VAL A 146 -17.99 -7.38 3.76
N GLY A 147 -17.86 -8.31 4.69
CA GLY A 147 -18.90 -9.28 5.04
C GLY A 147 -20.18 -8.59 5.55
N ARG A 148 -21.34 -8.99 5.03
CA ARG A 148 -22.63 -8.33 5.34
C ARG A 148 -23.05 -8.49 6.81
N ARG A 149 -22.84 -9.68 7.40
CA ARG A 149 -23.35 -10.01 8.73
C ARG A 149 -22.47 -9.48 9.85
N TYR A 150 -21.17 -9.73 9.76
CA TYR A 150 -20.22 -9.42 10.85
C TYR A 150 -19.29 -8.25 10.51
N ARG A 151 -19.48 -7.62 9.35
CA ARG A 151 -18.61 -6.53 8.88
C ARG A 151 -17.13 -6.91 8.84
N THR A 152 -16.83 -8.21 8.74
CA THR A 152 -15.48 -8.74 8.57
C THR A 152 -14.88 -8.19 7.28
N ARG A 153 -13.71 -7.63 7.35
CA ARG A 153 -13.01 -7.04 6.19
C ARG A 153 -12.02 -8.05 5.64
N GLU A 154 -11.95 -8.12 4.33
CA GLU A 154 -11.03 -9.01 3.61
C GLU A 154 -9.59 -8.80 4.05
N LYS A 155 -9.14 -7.55 4.17
CA LYS A 155 -7.78 -7.22 4.60
C LYS A 155 -7.34 -7.84 5.93
N ASP A 156 -8.29 -8.02 6.87
CA ASP A 156 -8.01 -8.61 8.18
C ASP A 156 -7.86 -10.13 8.04
N VAL A 157 -8.70 -10.75 7.21
CA VAL A 157 -8.68 -12.20 6.93
C VAL A 157 -7.41 -12.59 6.17
N THR A 158 -7.09 -11.85 5.10
CA THR A 158 -5.91 -12.13 4.27
C THR A 158 -4.62 -11.99 5.07
N LEU A 159 -4.54 -10.99 5.96
CA LEU A 159 -3.38 -10.81 6.84
C LEU A 159 -3.23 -11.97 7.82
N ALA A 160 -4.33 -12.42 8.44
CA ALA A 160 -4.29 -13.54 9.36
C ALA A 160 -3.84 -14.83 8.66
N ILE A 161 -4.39 -15.12 7.47
CA ILE A 161 -3.99 -16.29 6.67
C ILE A 161 -2.52 -16.19 6.26
N ALA A 162 -2.06 -15.02 5.81
CA ALA A 162 -0.67 -14.81 5.41
C ALA A 162 0.31 -15.04 6.57
N GLN A 163 -0.03 -14.60 7.78
CA GLN A 163 0.78 -14.83 8.97
C GLN A 163 0.85 -16.30 9.36
N GLU A 164 -0.25 -17.06 9.25
CA GLU A 164 -0.24 -18.51 9.49
C GLU A 164 0.54 -19.25 8.42
N LEU A 165 0.38 -18.90 7.14
CA LEU A 165 1.17 -19.47 6.05
C LEU A 165 2.67 -19.21 6.24
N ALA A 166 3.04 -18.00 6.67
CA ALA A 166 4.43 -17.66 6.96
C ALA A 166 5.03 -18.57 8.06
N LYS A 167 4.26 -18.89 9.10
CA LYS A 167 4.71 -19.84 10.14
C LYS A 167 4.95 -21.24 9.57
N LEU A 168 4.05 -21.74 8.71
CA LEU A 168 4.19 -23.05 8.07
C LEU A 168 5.40 -23.08 7.14
N VAL A 169 5.60 -22.05 6.33
CA VAL A 169 6.77 -21.93 5.46
C VAL A 169 8.06 -21.90 6.27
N ALA A 170 8.09 -21.15 7.38
CA ALA A 170 9.27 -21.08 8.26
C ALA A 170 9.62 -22.42 8.93
N GLN A 171 8.64 -23.30 9.11
CA GLN A 171 8.84 -24.66 9.65
C GLN A 171 9.25 -25.68 8.58
N THR A 172 9.19 -25.31 7.30
CA THR A 172 9.52 -26.20 6.19
C THR A 172 11.01 -26.08 5.87
N PRO A 173 11.81 -27.15 6.00
CA PRO A 173 13.23 -27.11 5.70
C PRO A 173 13.50 -26.67 4.26
N GLY A 174 14.47 -25.77 4.08
CA GLY A 174 14.83 -25.22 2.77
C GLY A 174 13.89 -24.14 2.25
N MET A 175 12.97 -23.63 3.09
CA MET A 175 12.07 -22.51 2.76
C MET A 175 12.17 -21.38 3.77
N ARG A 176 12.00 -20.13 3.29
CA ARG A 176 11.99 -18.93 4.11
C ARG A 176 10.82 -18.01 3.69
N PRO A 177 9.93 -17.64 4.60
CA PRO A 177 8.82 -16.73 4.29
C PRO A 177 9.30 -15.29 4.24
N MET A 178 8.61 -14.50 3.40
CA MET A 178 8.70 -13.06 3.34
C MET A 178 7.30 -12.48 3.23
N LEU A 179 6.82 -11.79 4.26
CA LEU A 179 5.54 -11.09 4.21
C LEU A 179 5.69 -9.76 3.46
N ILE A 180 4.84 -9.51 2.46
CA ILE A 180 4.78 -8.22 1.75
C ILE A 180 4.27 -7.12 2.69
N ARG A 181 3.25 -7.42 3.51
CA ARG A 181 2.84 -6.61 4.65
C ARG A 181 2.64 -7.48 5.88
N ASN A 182 2.99 -6.94 7.03
CA ASN A 182 2.89 -7.61 8.33
C ASN A 182 1.94 -6.90 9.29
N GLY A 183 1.22 -5.87 8.82
CA GLY A 183 0.28 -5.05 9.57
C GLY A 183 -0.84 -4.50 8.70
N ASP A 184 -1.71 -3.66 9.30
CA ASP A 184 -2.82 -3.01 8.60
C ASP A 184 -2.36 -1.69 7.97
N TYR A 185 -1.68 -1.78 6.85
CA TYR A 185 -1.31 -0.67 5.97
C TYR A 185 -1.42 -1.10 4.51
N TYR A 186 -1.67 -0.12 3.63
CA TYR A 186 -1.78 -0.38 2.20
C TYR A 186 -0.39 -0.45 1.56
N VAL A 187 -0.20 -1.43 0.69
CA VAL A 187 0.96 -1.55 -0.19
C VAL A 187 0.43 -1.53 -1.62
N GLY A 188 0.88 -0.57 -2.43
CA GLY A 188 0.46 -0.47 -3.83
C GLY A 188 0.82 -1.72 -4.64
N LEU A 189 0.03 -2.08 -5.63
CA LEU A 189 0.19 -3.32 -6.40
C LEU A 189 1.60 -3.46 -6.96
N ARG A 190 2.13 -2.40 -7.59
CA ARG A 190 3.50 -2.39 -8.11
C ARG A 190 4.55 -2.61 -7.02
N GLU A 191 4.34 -2.01 -5.85
CA GLU A 191 5.29 -2.10 -4.73
C GLU A 191 5.32 -3.51 -4.14
N ARG A 192 4.20 -4.26 -4.16
CA ARG A 192 4.16 -5.67 -3.72
C ARG A 192 5.18 -6.52 -4.49
N PHE A 193 5.16 -6.42 -5.82
CA PHE A 193 6.12 -7.13 -6.67
C PHE A 193 7.56 -6.60 -6.51
N SER A 194 7.72 -5.29 -6.37
CA SER A 194 9.03 -4.68 -6.17
C SER A 194 9.68 -5.15 -4.87
N LYS A 195 8.91 -5.27 -3.79
CA LYS A 195 9.38 -5.83 -2.51
C LYS A 195 9.84 -7.28 -2.67
N ALA A 196 9.04 -8.12 -3.32
CA ALA A 196 9.40 -9.53 -3.57
C ALA A 196 10.69 -9.65 -4.39
N ARG A 197 10.83 -8.85 -5.46
CA ARG A 197 12.03 -8.84 -6.32
C ARG A 197 13.28 -8.36 -5.59
N ARG A 198 13.18 -7.28 -4.79
CA ARG A 198 14.33 -6.78 -3.99
C ARG A 198 14.86 -7.87 -3.06
N GLN A 199 13.99 -8.72 -2.53
CA GLN A 199 14.37 -9.84 -1.66
C GLN A 199 14.69 -11.12 -2.42
N ARG A 200 14.69 -11.09 -3.77
CA ARG A 200 14.95 -12.26 -4.63
C ARG A 200 14.03 -13.43 -4.29
N ALA A 201 12.74 -13.14 -4.11
CA ALA A 201 11.74 -14.19 -3.86
C ALA A 201 11.65 -15.14 -5.07
N ASP A 202 11.58 -16.44 -4.78
CA ASP A 202 11.47 -17.49 -5.79
C ASP A 202 10.01 -17.81 -6.12
N VAL A 203 9.12 -17.60 -5.12
CA VAL A 203 7.69 -17.83 -5.25
C VAL A 203 6.95 -16.63 -4.70
N PHE A 204 5.91 -16.20 -5.40
CA PHE A 204 4.98 -15.14 -4.97
C PHE A 204 3.58 -15.72 -4.84
N VAL A 205 3.01 -15.64 -3.62
CA VAL A 205 1.66 -16.11 -3.31
C VAL A 205 0.84 -14.93 -2.82
N SER A 206 -0.18 -14.54 -3.58
CA SER A 206 -1.15 -13.52 -3.16
C SER A 206 -2.41 -14.18 -2.61
N ILE A 207 -2.92 -13.67 -1.50
CA ILE A 207 -4.04 -14.22 -0.73
C ILE A 207 -5.17 -13.20 -0.74
N HIS A 208 -6.33 -13.61 -1.24
CA HIS A 208 -7.57 -12.86 -1.29
C HIS A 208 -8.73 -13.64 -0.67
N ALA A 209 -9.79 -12.95 -0.26
CA ALA A 209 -11.01 -13.53 0.30
C ALA A 209 -12.24 -12.83 -0.31
N ASP A 210 -12.38 -12.98 -1.62
CA ASP A 210 -13.36 -12.32 -2.44
C ASP A 210 -14.80 -12.60 -2.04
N ALA A 211 -15.65 -11.58 -2.14
CA ALA A 211 -17.09 -11.74 -2.08
C ALA A 211 -17.66 -11.86 -3.48
N VAL A 212 -18.41 -12.92 -3.72
CA VAL A 212 -19.20 -13.10 -4.94
C VAL A 212 -20.69 -12.91 -4.64
N PRO A 213 -21.48 -12.40 -5.60
CA PRO A 213 -22.93 -12.33 -5.45
C PRO A 213 -23.52 -13.73 -5.30
N GLY A 214 -24.33 -13.93 -4.26
CA GLY A 214 -24.99 -15.21 -3.98
C GLY A 214 -24.52 -15.91 -2.71
N ARG A 215 -25.33 -16.87 -2.22
CA ARG A 215 -25.02 -17.64 -1.00
C ARG A 215 -24.36 -19.00 -1.26
N GLN A 216 -24.13 -19.34 -2.52
CA GLN A 216 -23.70 -20.69 -2.92
C GLN A 216 -22.17 -20.82 -3.11
N ALA A 217 -21.45 -19.70 -3.14
CA ALA A 217 -20.01 -19.75 -3.26
C ALA A 217 -19.36 -20.20 -1.95
N HIS A 218 -18.59 -21.28 -2.03
CA HIS A 218 -17.83 -21.86 -0.93
C HIS A 218 -16.61 -22.58 -1.49
N GLY A 219 -15.59 -22.75 -0.64
CA GLY A 219 -14.33 -23.36 -1.05
C GLY A 219 -13.28 -22.33 -1.42
N SER A 220 -12.19 -22.78 -2.00
CA SER A 220 -11.05 -21.98 -2.41
C SER A 220 -10.67 -22.29 -3.86
N SER A 221 -10.07 -21.31 -4.53
CA SER A 221 -9.52 -21.46 -5.89
C SER A 221 -8.09 -20.98 -5.89
N VAL A 222 -7.24 -21.63 -6.69
CA VAL A 222 -5.87 -21.20 -6.93
C VAL A 222 -5.75 -20.81 -8.39
N TYR A 223 -5.20 -19.64 -8.64
CA TYR A 223 -4.94 -19.11 -9.97
C TYR A 223 -3.43 -19.00 -10.16
N ALA A 224 -2.95 -19.46 -11.30
CA ALA A 224 -1.57 -19.21 -11.73
C ALA A 224 -1.57 -18.10 -12.79
N LEU A 225 -0.51 -17.31 -12.82
CA LEU A 225 -0.31 -16.32 -13.87
C LEU A 225 -0.25 -17.00 -15.23
N SER A 226 -0.81 -16.35 -16.25
CA SER A 226 -0.83 -16.85 -17.64
C SER A 226 -0.46 -15.73 -18.60
N GLU A 227 0.44 -15.99 -19.51
CA GLU A 227 0.82 -15.07 -20.60
C GLU A 227 -0.37 -14.70 -21.49
N ARG A 228 -1.40 -15.54 -21.53
CA ARG A 228 -2.59 -15.33 -22.35
C ARG A 228 -3.70 -14.55 -21.63
N GLY A 229 -3.42 -14.06 -20.41
CA GLY A 229 -4.40 -13.39 -19.55
C GLY A 229 -5.40 -14.35 -18.91
N ALA A 230 -6.47 -13.81 -18.34
CA ALA A 230 -7.48 -14.57 -17.60
C ALA A 230 -8.20 -15.58 -18.53
N SER A 231 -8.22 -16.84 -18.13
CA SER A 231 -8.75 -17.96 -18.91
C SER A 231 -10.27 -17.96 -19.06
N ASN A 232 -10.99 -17.24 -18.20
CA ASN A 232 -12.46 -17.13 -18.24
C ASN A 232 -12.95 -15.75 -17.77
N ALA A 233 -14.23 -15.46 -18.02
CA ALA A 233 -14.83 -14.17 -17.68
C ALA A 233 -14.78 -13.86 -16.18
N MET A 234 -14.94 -14.87 -15.33
CA MET A 234 -14.93 -14.72 -13.87
C MET A 234 -13.52 -14.34 -13.36
N ALA A 235 -12.49 -15.01 -13.85
CA ALA A 235 -11.11 -14.67 -13.51
C ALA A 235 -10.72 -13.27 -14.00
N ARG A 236 -11.25 -12.84 -15.16
CA ARG A 236 -11.03 -11.47 -15.65
C ARG A 236 -11.71 -10.43 -14.77
N GLN A 237 -12.98 -10.66 -14.41
CA GLN A 237 -13.70 -9.75 -13.51
C GLN A 237 -13.03 -9.65 -12.15
N LEU A 238 -12.49 -10.75 -11.62
CA LEU A 238 -11.72 -10.75 -10.38
C LEU A 238 -10.45 -9.92 -10.54
N ALA A 239 -9.67 -10.15 -11.59
CA ALA A 239 -8.45 -9.39 -11.85
C ALA A 239 -8.73 -7.88 -12.00
N ASP A 240 -9.78 -7.49 -12.70
CA ASP A 240 -10.19 -6.09 -12.86
C ASP A 240 -10.56 -5.46 -11.50
N LYS A 241 -11.27 -6.20 -10.64
CA LYS A 241 -11.62 -5.76 -9.29
C LYS A 241 -10.37 -5.55 -8.43
N GLU A 242 -9.46 -6.52 -8.43
CA GLU A 242 -8.25 -6.46 -7.62
C GLU A 242 -7.29 -5.36 -8.12
N ASN A 243 -7.20 -5.15 -9.44
CA ASN A 243 -6.43 -4.06 -10.03
C ASN A 243 -6.98 -2.67 -9.68
N ALA A 244 -8.27 -2.56 -9.35
CA ALA A 244 -8.87 -1.30 -8.91
C ALA A 244 -8.50 -0.93 -7.46
N SER A 245 -7.86 -1.80 -6.69
CA SER A 245 -7.50 -1.55 -5.29
C SER A 245 -6.53 -0.38 -5.11
N ASP A 246 -5.65 -0.12 -6.08
CA ASP A 246 -4.76 1.06 -6.07
C ASP A 246 -5.54 2.40 -6.10
N LEU A 247 -6.74 2.43 -6.69
CA LEU A 247 -7.61 3.61 -6.67
C LEU A 247 -8.19 3.86 -5.28
N ILE A 248 -8.44 2.79 -4.52
CA ILE A 248 -8.95 2.85 -3.14
C ILE A 248 -7.80 3.14 -2.18
N GLY A 249 -6.71 2.39 -2.27
CA GLY A 249 -5.53 2.49 -1.43
C GLY A 249 -4.72 3.78 -1.66
N GLY A 250 -5.00 4.51 -2.74
CA GLY A 250 -4.42 5.81 -3.00
C GLY A 250 -2.93 5.73 -3.32
N VAL A 251 -2.59 5.15 -4.45
CA VAL A 251 -1.26 5.30 -5.03
C VAL A 251 -1.25 6.57 -5.86
N SER A 252 -0.27 7.46 -5.65
CA SER A 252 -0.06 8.62 -6.51
C SER A 252 0.39 8.13 -7.89
N ILE A 253 -0.56 7.90 -8.76
CA ILE A 253 -0.29 7.79 -10.19
C ILE A 253 -0.33 9.23 -10.68
N ASN A 254 0.81 9.79 -11.05
CA ASN A 254 0.85 11.09 -11.73
C ASN A 254 -0.15 11.05 -12.87
N ASP A 255 -1.08 12.01 -12.92
CA ASP A 255 -2.26 12.09 -13.79
C ASP A 255 -2.00 11.94 -15.32
N LYS A 256 -0.78 11.71 -15.74
CA LYS A 256 -0.41 11.55 -17.16
C LYS A 256 -0.30 10.09 -17.64
N ASP A 257 -0.44 9.10 -16.76
CA ASP A 257 -0.02 7.72 -17.07
C ASP A 257 -1.02 6.61 -16.73
N ASP A 258 -2.33 6.85 -16.73
CA ASP A 258 -3.33 5.76 -16.58
C ASP A 258 -3.12 4.62 -17.61
N MET A 259 -2.64 4.98 -18.81
CA MET A 259 -2.30 3.99 -19.85
C MET A 259 -0.94 3.34 -19.58
N LEU A 260 0.04 4.13 -19.09
CA LEU A 260 1.37 3.62 -18.75
C LEU A 260 1.34 2.74 -17.49
N ALA A 261 0.50 3.06 -16.51
CA ALA A 261 0.29 2.24 -15.33
C ALA A 261 -0.30 0.86 -15.67
N LYS A 262 -1.29 0.79 -16.57
CA LYS A 262 -1.83 -0.48 -17.09
C LYS A 262 -0.77 -1.26 -17.87
N VAL A 263 -0.03 -0.59 -18.74
CA VAL A 263 1.05 -1.22 -19.53
C VAL A 263 2.20 -1.68 -18.64
N LEU A 264 2.54 -0.93 -17.59
CA LEU A 264 3.59 -1.33 -16.64
C LEU A 264 3.16 -2.50 -15.74
N LEU A 265 1.88 -2.60 -15.38
CA LEU A 265 1.32 -3.78 -14.70
C LEU A 265 1.40 -5.01 -15.61
N ASP A 266 0.98 -4.91 -16.86
CA ASP A 266 1.10 -5.98 -17.84
C ASP A 266 2.56 -6.37 -18.11
N LEU A 267 3.47 -5.40 -18.24
CA LEU A 267 4.90 -5.67 -18.42
C LEU A 267 5.55 -6.27 -17.19
N SER A 268 5.12 -5.91 -15.97
CA SER A 268 5.61 -6.53 -14.75
C SER A 268 5.13 -7.96 -14.61
N HIS A 269 3.90 -8.27 -15.01
CA HIS A 269 3.37 -9.63 -15.09
C HIS A 269 4.14 -10.46 -16.12
N ASN A 270 4.35 -9.95 -17.32
CA ASN A 270 5.08 -10.65 -18.37
C ASN A 270 6.53 -10.97 -17.99
N ARG A 271 7.21 -10.06 -17.27
CA ARG A 271 8.57 -10.33 -16.75
C ARG A 271 8.60 -11.39 -15.67
N THR A 272 7.55 -11.46 -14.83
CA THR A 272 7.47 -12.46 -13.75
C THR A 272 7.24 -13.88 -14.29
N ILE A 273 6.68 -14.01 -15.49
CA ILE A 273 6.45 -15.30 -16.14
C ILE A 273 7.70 -15.79 -16.91
N GLN A 274 8.62 -14.90 -17.29
CA GLN A 274 9.84 -15.23 -18.03
C GLN A 274 11.05 -15.55 -17.16
N ASP A 275 11.03 -15.21 -15.87
CA ASP A 275 12.03 -15.56 -14.86
C ASP A 275 11.60 -16.80 -14.06
#